data_b2a16d91af138795d9ed4f04f059c1ed
#
_entry.id   b2a16d91af138795d9ed4f04f059c1ed
#
_cell.length_a   1.000
_cell.length_b   1.000
_cell.length_c   1.000
_cell.angle_alpha   90.00
_cell.angle_beta   90.00
_cell.angle_gamma   90.00
#
_symmetry.space_group_name_H-M   'P 1'
#
loop_
_entity.id
_entity.type
_entity.pdbx_description
1 polymer ?
#
loop_
_entity_poly.entity_id
_entity_poly.type
_entity_poly.pdbx_seq_one_letter_code
_entity_poly.pdbx_strand_id
1 'polypeptide(L)'
;MWLDKGNIETLYAPKKRNYKKELFEAVKKFAINIAKKQSGFRKESRKILLESRKKSYDEIRDRIKTDSKVILFSTFDGRSYGDSPKAIYEYMLTQEKFEDYTFVWAFRNPKQFTFVLDNPNTYIVTVNTKDYEIAAATAKYWVYNYRMSDHIYPKDDQVYIQLWHGTPLKRLGYDINISDNAMNSKSEIREKYKVDASKFKYILAPSHFAAEKFISAWNLEAIGRTDTVLELGYPRNDFLANYTQKDIENIVSELQLPSDKKYILYAPTWRDNQHQAGIGYT
;
A
#
# COMPACT_ATOMS: atom_id res chain seq x y z
N MET A 1 -6.78 -7.24 17.52
CA MET A 1 -6.90 -6.05 18.39
C MET A 1 -6.18 -4.93 17.67
N TRP A 2 -6.89 -3.86 17.33
CA TRP A 2 -6.33 -2.69 16.64
C TRP A 2 -5.65 -1.77 17.66
N LEU A 3 -4.64 -1.04 17.19
CA LEU A 3 -3.87 -0.14 18.04
C LEU A 3 -4.59 1.20 18.18
N ASP A 4 -4.90 1.55 19.41
CA ASP A 4 -5.19 2.93 19.85
C ASP A 4 -4.01 3.47 20.67
N LYS A 5 -4.13 4.71 21.19
CA LYS A 5 -3.10 5.32 22.04
C LYS A 5 -2.75 4.48 23.29
N GLY A 6 -3.72 3.80 23.91
CA GLY A 6 -3.54 2.97 25.10
C GLY A 6 -2.85 1.64 24.80
N ASN A 7 -2.97 1.12 23.56
CA ASN A 7 -2.43 -0.16 23.17
C ASN A 7 -0.99 -0.12 22.63
N ILE A 8 -0.48 1.07 22.28
CA ILE A 8 0.88 1.22 21.74
C ILE A 8 1.94 0.79 22.77
N GLU A 9 1.80 1.18 24.02
CA GLU A 9 2.76 0.84 25.08
C GLU A 9 2.81 -0.67 25.35
N THR A 10 1.66 -1.36 25.31
CA THR A 10 1.58 -2.80 25.55
C THR A 10 2.16 -3.63 24.41
N LEU A 11 2.14 -3.13 23.18
CA LEU A 11 2.73 -3.81 22.01
C LEU A 11 4.26 -3.78 22.01
N TYR A 12 4.83 -2.80 22.66
CA TYR A 12 6.28 -2.63 22.75
C TYR A 12 6.86 -3.07 24.10
N ALA A 13 6.02 -3.55 25.04
CA ALA A 13 6.50 -4.24 26.22
C ALA A 13 7.28 -5.50 25.79
N PRO A 14 8.44 -5.80 26.42
CA PRO A 14 9.23 -6.97 26.06
C PRO A 14 8.40 -8.23 26.27
N LYS A 15 7.94 -8.84 25.17
CA LYS A 15 7.23 -10.13 25.21
C LYS A 15 8.16 -11.20 25.77
N LYS A 16 7.69 -12.01 26.70
CA LYS A 16 8.44 -13.19 27.20
C LYS A 16 8.95 -14.00 26.01
N ARG A 17 10.26 -14.21 25.97
CA ARG A 17 10.96 -14.93 24.90
C ARG A 17 10.39 -16.33 24.75
N ASN A 18 9.87 -16.66 23.58
CA ASN A 18 9.41 -18.01 23.25
C ASN A 18 10.49 -18.70 22.41
N TYR A 19 11.41 -19.38 23.06
CA TYR A 19 12.55 -20.06 22.45
C TYR A 19 12.17 -21.05 21.35
N LYS A 20 11.02 -21.72 21.45
CA LYS A 20 10.53 -22.62 20.38
C LYS A 20 10.19 -21.85 19.11
N LYS A 21 9.60 -20.66 19.25
CA LYS A 21 9.25 -19.79 18.12
C LYS A 21 10.50 -19.15 17.51
N GLU A 22 11.47 -18.74 18.34
CA GLU A 22 12.75 -18.19 17.88
C GLU A 22 13.57 -19.25 17.14
N LEU A 23 13.62 -20.49 17.64
CA LEU A 23 14.30 -21.62 16.97
C LEU A 23 13.62 -21.94 15.63
N PHE A 24 12.28 -21.97 15.58
CA PHE A 24 11.55 -22.17 14.35
C PHE A 24 11.82 -21.08 13.31
N GLU A 25 11.84 -19.80 13.72
CA GLU A 25 12.18 -18.69 12.84
C GLU A 25 13.67 -18.70 12.43
N ALA A 26 14.58 -19.14 13.27
CA ALA A 26 16.00 -19.32 12.93
C ALA A 26 16.21 -20.45 11.92
N VAL A 27 15.56 -21.60 12.11
CA VAL A 27 15.57 -22.74 11.15
C VAL A 27 14.95 -22.30 9.82
N LYS A 28 13.86 -21.56 9.85
CA LYS A 28 13.20 -21.00 8.67
C LYS A 28 14.11 -19.99 7.94
N LYS A 29 14.82 -19.10 8.66
CA LYS A 29 15.83 -18.20 8.07
C LYS A 29 16.99 -18.97 7.45
N PHE A 30 17.48 -20.01 8.10
CA PHE A 30 18.55 -20.88 7.59
C PHE A 30 18.12 -21.63 6.32
N ALA A 31 16.93 -22.25 6.32
CA ALA A 31 16.33 -22.90 5.15
C ALA A 31 16.14 -21.92 3.99
N ILE A 32 15.66 -20.69 4.25
CA ILE A 32 15.54 -19.63 3.27
C ILE A 32 16.91 -19.20 2.71
N ASN A 33 17.97 -19.18 3.51
CA ASN A 33 19.31 -18.81 3.07
C ASN A 33 19.95 -19.91 2.20
N ILE A 34 19.73 -21.19 2.51
CA ILE A 34 20.12 -22.30 1.64
C ILE A 34 19.35 -22.25 0.32
N ALA A 35 18.05 -22.03 0.39
CA ALA A 35 17.17 -21.88 -0.78
C ALA A 35 17.54 -20.66 -1.66
N LYS A 36 18.16 -19.62 -1.07
CA LYS A 36 18.67 -18.47 -1.83
C LYS A 36 19.79 -18.80 -2.80
N LYS A 37 20.48 -19.90 -2.66
CA LYS A 37 21.60 -20.32 -3.54
C LYS A 37 21.16 -21.10 -4.78
N GLN A 38 19.89 -21.56 -4.88
CA GLN A 38 19.41 -22.32 -6.05
C GLN A 38 18.12 -21.70 -6.61
N SER A 39 18.14 -21.17 -7.83
CA SER A 39 17.05 -20.39 -8.45
C SER A 39 15.70 -21.12 -8.59
N GLY A 40 15.69 -22.42 -8.85
CA GLY A 40 14.48 -23.25 -8.97
C GLY A 40 13.79 -23.48 -7.63
N PHE A 41 14.55 -23.74 -6.58
CA PHE A 41 14.06 -23.96 -5.22
C PHE A 41 13.48 -22.67 -4.60
N ARG A 42 13.97 -21.51 -5.03
CA ARG A 42 13.44 -20.19 -4.63
C ARG A 42 11.99 -19.98 -5.06
N LYS A 43 11.66 -20.38 -6.28
CA LYS A 43 10.32 -20.18 -6.86
C LYS A 43 9.30 -21.07 -6.15
N GLU A 44 9.65 -22.32 -5.93
CA GLU A 44 8.78 -23.30 -5.26
C GLU A 44 8.58 -22.94 -3.77
N SER A 45 9.64 -22.58 -3.05
CA SER A 45 9.56 -22.14 -1.66
C SER A 45 8.70 -20.88 -1.47
N ARG A 46 8.75 -19.93 -2.42
CA ARG A 46 7.88 -18.74 -2.41
C ARG A 46 6.42 -19.12 -2.64
N LYS A 47 6.15 -20.06 -3.53
CA LYS A 47 4.80 -20.54 -3.82
C LYS A 47 4.20 -21.22 -2.59
N ILE A 48 4.92 -22.16 -1.97
CA ILE A 48 4.50 -22.84 -0.74
C ILE A 48 4.24 -21.84 0.39
N LEU A 49 5.12 -20.86 0.57
CA LEU A 49 4.94 -19.81 1.58
C LEU A 49 3.70 -18.95 1.30
N LEU A 50 3.47 -18.60 0.04
CA LEU A 50 2.29 -17.84 -0.36
C LEU A 50 1.00 -18.63 -0.12
N GLU A 51 0.97 -19.91 -0.49
CA GLU A 51 -0.18 -20.79 -0.26
C GLU A 51 -0.47 -20.96 1.24
N SER A 52 0.56 -21.16 2.06
CA SER A 52 0.44 -21.22 3.52
C SER A 52 -0.14 -19.92 4.10
N ARG A 53 0.32 -18.75 3.60
CA ARG A 53 -0.21 -17.45 4.02
C ARG A 53 -1.65 -17.24 3.57
N LYS A 54 -1.98 -17.65 2.34
CA LYS A 54 -3.37 -17.59 1.84
C LYS A 54 -4.29 -18.41 2.74
N LYS A 55 -3.92 -19.66 3.03
CA LYS A 55 -4.70 -20.51 3.93
C LYS A 55 -4.90 -19.89 5.31
N SER A 56 -3.86 -19.32 5.88
CA SER A 56 -3.95 -18.61 7.18
C SER A 56 -4.88 -17.39 7.12
N TYR A 57 -4.85 -16.65 6.01
CA TYR A 57 -5.75 -15.52 5.80
C TYR A 57 -7.19 -15.98 5.56
N ASP A 58 -7.41 -17.07 4.82
CA ASP A 58 -8.75 -17.66 4.59
C ASP A 58 -9.44 -18.00 5.92
N GLU A 59 -8.71 -18.61 6.85
CA GLU A 59 -9.25 -18.94 8.18
C GLU A 59 -9.72 -17.71 8.96
N ILE A 60 -9.01 -16.57 8.80
CA ILE A 60 -9.39 -15.29 9.40
C ILE A 60 -10.57 -14.68 8.65
N ARG A 61 -10.49 -14.61 7.33
CA ARG A 61 -11.47 -14.00 6.44
C ARG A 61 -12.84 -14.63 6.58
N ASP A 62 -12.90 -15.97 6.64
CA ASP A 62 -14.16 -16.70 6.67
C ASP A 62 -14.87 -16.62 8.03
N ARG A 63 -14.13 -16.34 9.11
CA ARG A 63 -14.67 -16.18 10.47
C ARG A 63 -15.13 -14.76 10.78
N ILE A 64 -14.53 -13.77 10.15
CA ILE A 64 -14.79 -12.35 10.45
C ILE A 64 -15.84 -11.81 9.49
N LYS A 65 -16.88 -11.18 10.02
CA LYS A 65 -17.86 -10.44 9.21
C LYS A 65 -17.31 -9.10 8.80
N THR A 66 -17.66 -8.68 7.59
CA THR A 66 -17.37 -7.34 7.10
C THR A 66 -18.18 -6.31 7.87
N ASP A 67 -17.53 -5.24 8.31
CA ASP A 67 -18.20 -4.08 8.92
C ASP A 67 -18.27 -2.95 7.90
N SER A 68 -19.49 -2.51 7.60
CA SER A 68 -19.79 -1.52 6.58
C SER A 68 -19.21 -0.12 6.87
N LYS A 69 -18.82 0.14 8.12
CA LYS A 69 -18.28 1.41 8.58
C LYS A 69 -16.78 1.39 8.85
N VAL A 70 -16.11 0.32 8.52
CA VAL A 70 -14.65 0.21 8.69
C VAL A 70 -13.95 0.44 7.35
N ILE A 71 -12.96 1.33 7.36
CA ILE A 71 -12.13 1.66 6.21
C ILE A 71 -10.66 1.41 6.54
N LEU A 72 -9.98 0.65 5.70
CA LEU A 72 -8.56 0.33 5.82
C LEU A 72 -7.75 1.15 4.82
N PHE A 73 -6.81 1.94 5.32
CA PHE A 73 -5.91 2.78 4.54
C PHE A 73 -4.48 2.26 4.55
N SER A 74 -3.78 2.39 3.43
CA SER A 74 -2.34 2.18 3.36
C SER A 74 -1.71 2.99 2.22
N THR A 75 -0.55 3.55 2.48
CA THR A 75 0.22 4.30 1.49
C THR A 75 1.58 3.65 1.29
N PHE A 76 1.93 3.36 0.01
CA PHE A 76 3.20 2.73 -0.38
C PHE A 76 3.55 1.48 0.47
N ASP A 77 2.56 0.61 0.68
CA ASP A 77 2.70 -0.60 1.48
C ASP A 77 3.11 -0.30 2.94
N GLY A 78 2.47 0.73 3.52
CA GLY A 78 2.64 1.13 4.91
C GLY A 78 3.92 1.90 5.23
N ARG A 79 4.61 2.45 4.22
CA ARG A 79 5.88 3.18 4.43
C ARG A 79 5.68 4.65 4.77
N SER A 80 4.55 5.24 4.46
CA SER A 80 4.30 6.66 4.66
C SER A 80 2.85 6.96 5.00
N TYR A 81 2.62 8.14 5.55
CA TYR A 81 1.32 8.79 5.65
C TYR A 81 1.29 9.90 4.62
N GLY A 82 0.54 9.73 3.53
CA GLY A 82 0.59 10.69 2.43
C GLY A 82 -0.25 10.28 1.23
N ASP A 83 -0.03 10.97 0.11
CA ASP A 83 -0.66 10.68 -1.17
C ASP A 83 -2.20 10.72 -1.11
N SER A 84 -2.87 10.16 -2.10
CA SER A 84 -4.33 10.14 -2.21
C SER A 84 -5.05 9.46 -1.04
N PRO A 85 -4.54 8.36 -0.42
CA PRO A 85 -5.16 7.81 0.78
C PRO A 85 -5.25 8.81 1.94
N LYS A 86 -4.20 9.61 2.18
CA LYS A 86 -4.19 10.69 3.17
C LYS A 86 -5.27 11.73 2.84
N ALA A 87 -5.29 12.22 1.60
CA ALA A 87 -6.25 13.25 1.18
C ALA A 87 -7.71 12.80 1.38
N ILE A 88 -8.03 11.55 1.03
CA ILE A 88 -9.36 10.98 1.26
C ILE A 88 -9.66 10.90 2.76
N TYR A 89 -8.75 10.37 3.55
CA TYR A 89 -8.93 10.22 4.99
C TYR A 89 -9.16 11.57 5.68
N GLU A 90 -8.30 12.56 5.42
CA GLU A 90 -8.43 13.90 6.01
C GLU A 90 -9.73 14.58 5.58
N TYR A 91 -10.16 14.43 4.34
CA TYR A 91 -11.47 14.89 3.90
C TYR A 91 -12.61 14.20 4.67
N MET A 92 -12.55 12.89 4.85
CA MET A 92 -13.59 12.14 5.57
C MET A 92 -13.73 12.61 7.02
N LEU A 93 -12.63 12.97 7.69
CA LEU A 93 -12.65 13.51 9.06
C LEU A 93 -13.41 14.83 9.18
N THR A 94 -13.58 15.58 8.09
CA THR A 94 -14.33 16.86 8.09
C THR A 94 -15.82 16.69 7.78
N GLN A 95 -16.29 15.46 7.52
CA GLN A 95 -17.65 15.22 7.05
C GLN A 95 -18.48 14.46 8.10
N GLU A 96 -19.59 15.03 8.58
CA GLU A 96 -20.51 14.43 9.55
C GLU A 96 -20.93 12.99 9.20
N LYS A 97 -21.15 12.71 7.91
CA LYS A 97 -21.56 11.38 7.43
C LYS A 97 -20.56 10.25 7.73
N PHE A 98 -19.36 10.59 8.14
CA PHE A 98 -18.31 9.64 8.51
C PHE A 98 -17.95 9.63 10.00
N GLU A 99 -18.65 10.36 10.85
CA GLU A 99 -18.38 10.46 12.29
C GLU A 99 -18.45 9.10 13.01
N ASP A 100 -19.30 8.20 12.54
CA ASP A 100 -19.46 6.85 13.08
C ASP A 100 -18.65 5.77 12.31
N TYR A 101 -17.76 6.19 11.42
CA TYR A 101 -16.84 5.29 10.75
C TYR A 101 -15.58 5.06 11.58
N THR A 102 -15.02 3.88 11.41
CA THR A 102 -13.72 3.49 11.97
C THR A 102 -12.67 3.52 10.88
N PHE A 103 -11.61 4.26 11.11
CA PHE A 103 -10.48 4.39 10.20
C PHE A 103 -9.30 3.57 10.70
N VAL A 104 -8.78 2.67 9.87
CA VAL A 104 -7.62 1.85 10.22
C VAL A 104 -6.49 2.15 9.27
N TRP A 105 -5.36 2.59 9.80
CA TRP A 105 -4.14 2.80 9.03
C TRP A 105 -3.17 1.64 9.19
N ALA A 106 -2.72 1.07 8.06
CA ALA A 106 -1.72 0.01 8.04
C ALA A 106 -0.32 0.57 7.76
N PHE A 107 0.58 0.51 8.74
CA PHE A 107 1.96 0.97 8.62
C PHE A 107 2.98 -0.16 8.85
N ARG A 108 4.16 -0.05 8.22
CA ARG A 108 5.30 -0.94 8.50
C ARG A 108 5.96 -0.62 9.82
N ASN A 109 6.05 0.67 10.14
CA ASN A 109 6.59 1.18 11.39
C ASN A 109 5.60 2.14 12.04
N PRO A 110 4.61 1.63 12.79
CA PRO A 110 3.54 2.45 13.37
C PRO A 110 4.03 3.53 14.33
N LYS A 111 5.21 3.36 14.95
CA LYS A 111 5.78 4.37 15.86
C LYS A 111 6.02 5.74 15.19
N GLN A 112 6.27 5.74 13.88
CA GLN A 112 6.50 6.98 13.13
C GLN A 112 5.23 7.76 12.84
N PHE A 113 4.06 7.14 13.02
CA PHE A 113 2.76 7.69 12.59
C PHE A 113 1.73 7.72 13.70
N THR A 114 2.17 7.75 14.97
CA THR A 114 1.27 7.75 16.14
C THR A 114 0.37 8.97 16.21
N PHE A 115 0.76 10.07 15.58
CA PHE A 115 -0.04 11.30 15.50
C PHE A 115 -1.42 11.10 14.83
N VAL A 116 -1.60 10.07 13.98
CA VAL A 116 -2.93 9.80 13.40
C VAL A 116 -3.93 9.34 14.45
N LEU A 117 -3.48 8.84 15.61
CA LEU A 117 -4.32 8.42 16.72
C LEU A 117 -4.92 9.61 17.51
N ASP A 118 -4.51 10.83 17.19
CA ASP A 118 -5.13 12.04 17.74
C ASP A 118 -6.49 12.31 17.09
N ASN A 119 -6.77 11.72 15.92
CA ASN A 119 -8.03 11.83 15.23
C ASN A 119 -9.07 10.84 15.78
N PRO A 120 -10.36 11.21 15.80
CA PRO A 120 -11.41 10.35 16.30
C PRO A 120 -11.51 9.04 15.52
N ASN A 121 -11.88 7.96 16.19
CA ASN A 121 -12.16 6.64 15.62
C ASN A 121 -11.04 6.10 14.72
N THR A 122 -9.80 6.51 14.94
CA THR A 122 -8.64 6.11 14.15
C THR A 122 -7.75 5.13 14.91
N TYR A 123 -7.34 4.07 14.23
CA TYR A 123 -6.52 2.98 14.76
C TYR A 123 -5.36 2.69 13.82
N ILE A 124 -4.31 2.06 14.36
CA ILE A 124 -3.15 1.64 13.59
C ILE A 124 -2.97 0.13 13.68
N VAL A 125 -2.58 -0.49 12.58
CA VAL A 125 -2.13 -1.88 12.52
C VAL A 125 -0.77 -1.96 11.83
N THR A 126 0.01 -2.98 12.19
CA THR A 126 1.31 -3.23 11.54
C THR A 126 1.14 -4.14 10.33
N VAL A 127 1.58 -3.70 9.15
CA VAL A 127 1.55 -4.49 7.91
C VAL A 127 2.20 -5.87 8.10
N ASN A 128 1.61 -6.90 7.50
CA ASN A 128 2.05 -8.29 7.59
C ASN A 128 1.94 -8.93 9.00
N THR A 129 1.06 -8.44 9.86
CA THR A 129 0.68 -9.05 11.14
C THR A 129 -0.72 -9.64 11.07
N LYS A 130 -1.10 -10.43 12.08
CA LYS A 130 -2.48 -10.92 12.21
C LYS A 130 -3.50 -9.79 12.38
N ASP A 131 -3.14 -8.73 13.10
CA ASP A 131 -4.02 -7.58 13.31
C ASP A 131 -4.31 -6.87 11.98
N TYR A 132 -3.31 -6.80 11.07
CA TYR A 132 -3.52 -6.32 9.72
C TYR A 132 -4.45 -7.24 8.90
N GLU A 133 -4.29 -8.55 9.01
CA GLU A 133 -5.16 -9.52 8.33
C GLU A 133 -6.61 -9.44 8.86
N ILE A 134 -6.78 -9.25 10.19
CA ILE A 134 -8.08 -9.02 10.82
C ILE A 134 -8.69 -7.70 10.32
N ALA A 135 -7.93 -6.61 10.30
CA ALA A 135 -8.39 -5.34 9.79
C ALA A 135 -8.83 -5.43 8.31
N ALA A 136 -8.04 -6.12 7.48
CA ALA A 136 -8.39 -6.38 6.09
C ALA A 136 -9.69 -7.21 5.98
N ALA A 137 -9.85 -8.25 6.78
CA ALA A 137 -11.07 -9.08 6.77
C ALA A 137 -12.31 -8.33 7.31
N THR A 138 -12.13 -7.32 8.18
CA THR A 138 -13.23 -6.55 8.77
C THR A 138 -13.64 -5.38 7.89
N ALA A 139 -12.69 -4.64 7.30
CA ALA A 139 -12.96 -3.39 6.61
C ALA A 139 -13.81 -3.61 5.35
N LYS A 140 -14.91 -2.83 5.23
CA LYS A 140 -15.73 -2.77 4.01
C LYS A 140 -14.96 -2.15 2.85
N TYR A 141 -14.18 -1.11 3.13
CA TYR A 141 -13.43 -0.36 2.12
C TYR A 141 -11.94 -0.45 2.38
N TRP A 142 -11.19 -0.73 1.30
CA TRP A 142 -9.72 -0.70 1.30
C TRP A 142 -9.27 0.40 0.37
N VAL A 143 -8.49 1.35 0.88
CA VAL A 143 -8.04 2.56 0.16
C VAL A 143 -6.53 2.56 0.09
N TYR A 144 -5.98 2.17 -1.05
CA TYR A 144 -4.55 1.93 -1.24
C TYR A 144 -4.04 2.61 -2.50
N ASN A 145 -2.81 3.11 -2.46
CA ASN A 145 -2.10 3.62 -3.64
C ASN A 145 -0.98 2.71 -4.13
N TYR A 146 -0.84 1.53 -3.55
CA TYR A 146 0.16 0.53 -3.89
C TYR A 146 -0.50 -0.86 -3.93
N ARG A 147 0.14 -1.83 -4.59
CA ARG A 147 -0.40 -3.18 -4.64
C ARG A 147 -0.43 -3.83 -3.28
N MET A 148 -1.54 -4.47 -2.98
CA MET A 148 -1.70 -5.23 -1.75
C MET A 148 -0.90 -6.53 -1.79
N SER A 149 -0.55 -7.05 -0.63
CA SER A 149 0.13 -8.35 -0.49
C SER A 149 -0.63 -9.46 -1.21
N ASP A 150 0.08 -10.39 -1.88
CA ASP A 150 -0.53 -11.39 -2.75
C ASP A 150 -1.47 -12.36 -2.02
N HIS A 151 -1.23 -12.59 -0.71
CA HIS A 151 -2.06 -13.48 0.12
C HIS A 151 -3.33 -12.82 0.68
N ILE A 152 -3.44 -11.49 0.61
CA ILE A 152 -4.62 -10.74 1.06
C ILE A 152 -5.50 -10.47 -0.16
N TYR A 153 -6.77 -10.80 -0.08
CA TYR A 153 -7.76 -10.52 -1.13
C TYR A 153 -9.14 -10.29 -0.51
N PRO A 154 -9.97 -9.44 -1.16
CA PRO A 154 -11.25 -9.03 -0.63
C PRO A 154 -12.28 -10.17 -0.69
N LYS A 155 -13.30 -10.08 0.16
CA LYS A 155 -14.57 -10.80 0.02
C LYS A 155 -15.42 -10.12 -1.06
N ASP A 156 -16.48 -10.78 -1.50
CA ASP A 156 -17.38 -10.26 -2.53
C ASP A 156 -18.11 -8.99 -2.08
N ASP A 157 -18.34 -8.85 -0.78
CA ASP A 157 -19.00 -7.70 -0.19
C ASP A 157 -18.02 -6.56 0.18
N GLN A 158 -16.71 -6.71 0.00
CA GLN A 158 -15.71 -5.68 0.25
C GLN A 158 -15.37 -4.90 -1.02
N VAL A 159 -14.94 -3.66 -0.85
CA VAL A 159 -14.59 -2.75 -1.95
C VAL A 159 -13.12 -2.32 -1.82
N TYR A 160 -12.26 -2.87 -2.65
CA TYR A 160 -10.88 -2.43 -2.77
C TYR A 160 -10.77 -1.34 -3.84
N ILE A 161 -10.31 -0.16 -3.43
CA ILE A 161 -10.08 1.01 -4.28
C ILE A 161 -8.56 1.18 -4.43
N GLN A 162 -8.07 0.97 -5.65
CA GLN A 162 -6.69 1.21 -6.01
C GLN A 162 -6.55 2.64 -6.53
N LEU A 163 -5.78 3.47 -5.84
CA LEU A 163 -5.59 4.88 -6.21
C LEU A 163 -4.40 5.09 -7.13
N TRP A 164 -3.52 4.08 -7.22
CA TRP A 164 -2.21 4.20 -7.82
C TRP A 164 -1.45 5.41 -7.24
N HIS A 165 -0.33 5.81 -7.85
CA HIS A 165 0.52 6.83 -7.23
C HIS A 165 1.23 7.75 -8.25
N GLY A 166 0.86 7.70 -9.52
CA GLY A 166 1.40 8.59 -10.54
C GLY A 166 0.90 8.28 -11.95
N THR A 167 0.91 9.29 -12.81
CA THR A 167 0.61 9.12 -14.22
C THR A 167 1.69 8.22 -14.86
N PRO A 168 1.31 7.14 -15.56
CA PRO A 168 2.27 6.19 -16.10
C PRO A 168 3.01 6.76 -17.32
N LEU A 169 4.18 7.35 -17.08
CA LEU A 169 5.08 7.81 -18.13
C LEU A 169 5.98 6.68 -18.65
N LYS A 170 6.26 5.68 -17.81
CA LYS A 170 6.95 4.45 -18.20
C LYS A 170 5.92 3.35 -18.42
N ARG A 171 6.26 2.38 -19.26
CA ARG A 171 5.43 1.19 -19.47
C ARG A 171 5.27 0.40 -18.18
N LEU A 172 4.07 -0.08 -17.92
CA LEU A 172 3.70 -0.84 -16.73
C LEU A 172 3.18 -2.24 -17.12
N GLY A 173 3.27 -3.18 -16.22
CA GLY A 173 2.59 -4.47 -16.29
C GLY A 173 2.73 -5.19 -17.62
N TYR A 174 1.61 -5.40 -18.29
CA TYR A 174 1.58 -6.10 -19.58
C TYR A 174 2.27 -5.35 -20.72
N ASP A 175 2.42 -4.03 -20.61
CA ASP A 175 3.05 -3.19 -21.63
C ASP A 175 4.59 -3.16 -21.53
N ILE A 176 5.17 -3.74 -20.47
CA ILE A 176 6.61 -3.77 -20.28
C ILE A 176 7.26 -4.70 -21.31
N ASN A 177 8.18 -4.13 -22.10
CA ASN A 177 9.14 -4.89 -22.88
C ASN A 177 10.41 -5.08 -22.06
N ILE A 178 10.65 -6.29 -21.61
CA ILE A 178 11.83 -6.61 -20.78
C ILE A 178 12.94 -7.10 -21.69
N SER A 179 14.15 -6.53 -21.52
CA SER A 179 15.39 -7.12 -21.97
C SER A 179 15.82 -8.24 -21.01
N ASP A 180 16.61 -9.19 -21.47
CA ASP A 180 17.01 -10.42 -20.77
C ASP A 180 17.73 -10.23 -19.42
N ASN A 181 18.02 -8.99 -19.02
CA ASN A 181 18.71 -8.63 -17.77
C ASN A 181 17.80 -8.13 -16.64
N ALA A 182 16.48 -8.27 -16.75
CA ALA A 182 15.55 -7.79 -15.73
C ALA A 182 15.51 -8.72 -14.51
N MET A 183 15.40 -8.13 -13.30
CA MET A 183 15.25 -8.88 -12.05
C MET A 183 13.97 -9.74 -11.97
N ASN A 184 12.97 -9.45 -12.80
CA ASN A 184 11.73 -10.23 -12.92
C ASN A 184 11.51 -10.59 -14.40
N SER A 185 11.08 -11.80 -14.68
CA SER A 185 10.67 -12.20 -16.02
C SER A 185 9.35 -11.50 -16.43
N LYS A 186 9.11 -11.42 -17.74
CA LYS A 186 7.86 -10.88 -18.29
C LYS A 186 6.62 -11.62 -17.75
N SER A 187 6.71 -12.95 -17.58
CA SER A 187 5.64 -13.77 -17.02
C SER A 187 5.38 -13.46 -15.56
N GLU A 188 6.40 -13.22 -14.74
CA GLU A 188 6.24 -12.87 -13.32
C GLU A 188 5.61 -11.49 -13.15
N ILE A 189 5.95 -10.52 -13.99
CA ILE A 189 5.32 -9.19 -13.96
C ILE A 189 3.86 -9.30 -14.36
N ARG A 190 3.54 -10.00 -15.44
CA ARG A 190 2.17 -10.21 -15.89
C ARG A 190 1.32 -10.90 -14.84
N GLU A 191 1.85 -11.94 -14.18
CA GLU A 191 1.14 -12.63 -13.11
C GLU A 191 0.84 -11.71 -11.93
N LYS A 192 1.79 -10.86 -11.52
CA LYS A 192 1.56 -9.86 -10.47
C LYS A 192 0.43 -8.88 -10.83
N TYR A 193 0.41 -8.39 -12.07
CA TYR A 193 -0.64 -7.45 -12.51
C TYR A 193 -1.99 -8.14 -12.67
N LYS A 194 -2.01 -9.40 -13.13
CA LYS A 194 -3.22 -10.22 -13.19
C LYS A 194 -3.83 -10.45 -11.79
N VAL A 195 -3.01 -10.82 -10.81
CA VAL A 195 -3.44 -11.00 -9.42
C VAL A 195 -3.97 -9.69 -8.85
N ASP A 196 -3.30 -8.57 -9.10
CA ASP A 196 -3.74 -7.26 -8.65
C ASP A 196 -5.07 -6.86 -9.30
N ALA A 197 -5.19 -7.04 -10.62
CA ALA A 197 -6.42 -6.80 -11.37
C ALA A 197 -7.62 -7.60 -10.85
N SER A 198 -7.41 -8.78 -10.31
CA SER A 198 -8.51 -9.59 -9.74
C SER A 198 -9.01 -9.09 -8.39
N LYS A 199 -8.26 -8.23 -7.70
CA LYS A 199 -8.56 -7.80 -6.33
C LYS A 199 -9.32 -6.49 -6.24
N PHE A 200 -8.89 -5.44 -6.96
CA PHE A 200 -9.54 -4.14 -6.82
C PHE A 200 -10.91 -4.10 -7.51
N LYS A 201 -11.86 -3.42 -6.85
CA LYS A 201 -13.17 -3.11 -7.44
C LYS A 201 -13.06 -1.93 -8.38
N TYR A 202 -12.24 -0.92 -8.00
CA TYR A 202 -12.00 0.29 -8.78
C TYR A 202 -10.52 0.63 -8.79
N ILE A 203 -10.06 1.25 -9.89
CA ILE A 203 -8.77 1.92 -9.99
C ILE A 203 -9.00 3.35 -10.48
N LEU A 204 -8.44 4.34 -9.76
CA LEU A 204 -8.57 5.75 -10.12
C LEU A 204 -7.52 6.16 -11.14
N ALA A 205 -7.99 6.82 -12.20
CA ALA A 205 -7.15 7.45 -13.21
C ALA A 205 -7.27 8.97 -13.14
N PRO A 206 -6.17 9.73 -13.26
CA PRO A 206 -6.20 11.19 -13.22
C PRO A 206 -6.63 11.82 -14.56
N SER A 207 -6.66 11.06 -15.62
CA SER A 207 -7.00 11.51 -16.98
C SER A 207 -7.31 10.33 -17.88
N HIS A 208 -7.90 10.60 -19.03
CA HIS A 208 -8.18 9.60 -20.07
C HIS A 208 -6.91 8.85 -20.51
N PHE A 209 -5.79 9.57 -20.72
CA PHE A 209 -4.50 8.94 -21.01
C PHE A 209 -4.09 7.92 -19.96
N ALA A 210 -4.21 8.25 -18.68
CA ALA A 210 -3.86 7.30 -17.60
C ALA A 210 -4.83 6.12 -17.56
N ALA A 211 -6.13 6.36 -17.80
CA ALA A 211 -7.14 5.30 -17.86
C ALA A 211 -6.81 4.27 -18.94
N GLU A 212 -6.50 4.70 -20.17
CA GLU A 212 -6.06 3.81 -21.25
C GLU A 212 -4.81 2.99 -20.84
N LYS A 213 -3.82 3.65 -20.20
CA LYS A 213 -2.61 2.94 -19.76
C LYS A 213 -2.87 1.95 -18.63
N PHE A 214 -3.82 2.23 -17.74
CA PHE A 214 -4.23 1.29 -16.71
C PHE A 214 -4.99 0.10 -17.30
N ILE A 215 -5.91 0.33 -18.24
CA ILE A 215 -6.61 -0.74 -18.95
C ILE A 215 -5.61 -1.70 -19.62
N SER A 216 -4.64 -1.17 -20.33
CA SER A 216 -3.60 -1.95 -21.02
C SER A 216 -2.67 -2.65 -20.04
N ALA A 217 -2.10 -1.91 -19.07
CA ALA A 217 -1.11 -2.42 -18.13
C ALA A 217 -1.62 -3.55 -17.24
N TRP A 218 -2.88 -3.50 -16.80
CA TRP A 218 -3.53 -4.57 -16.02
C TRP A 218 -4.30 -5.57 -16.90
N ASN A 219 -4.27 -5.39 -18.24
CA ASN A 219 -4.97 -6.25 -19.20
C ASN A 219 -6.49 -6.37 -18.90
N LEU A 220 -7.10 -5.25 -18.51
CA LEU A 220 -8.50 -5.22 -18.04
C LEU A 220 -9.50 -5.54 -19.14
N GLU A 221 -9.21 -5.16 -20.38
CA GLU A 221 -10.06 -5.48 -21.53
C GLU A 221 -10.20 -7.01 -21.72
N ALA A 222 -9.09 -7.74 -21.65
CA ALA A 222 -9.10 -9.19 -21.82
C ALA A 222 -9.87 -9.96 -20.74
N ILE A 223 -10.14 -9.32 -19.59
CA ILE A 223 -10.92 -9.90 -18.48
C ILE A 223 -12.29 -9.21 -18.29
N GLY A 224 -12.70 -8.35 -19.25
CA GLY A 224 -14.01 -7.68 -19.25
C GLY A 224 -14.20 -6.70 -18.08
N ARG A 225 -13.14 -6.01 -17.63
CA ARG A 225 -13.16 -5.14 -16.46
C ARG A 225 -12.71 -3.69 -16.72
N THR A 226 -12.93 -3.18 -17.90
CA THR A 226 -12.61 -1.79 -18.27
C THR A 226 -13.42 -0.76 -17.48
N ASP A 227 -14.63 -1.13 -17.06
CA ASP A 227 -15.55 -0.35 -16.22
C ASP A 227 -15.04 -0.10 -14.79
N THR A 228 -14.00 -0.82 -14.37
CA THR A 228 -13.37 -0.61 -13.07
C THR A 228 -12.49 0.64 -13.01
N VAL A 229 -12.12 1.21 -14.17
CA VAL A 229 -11.27 2.41 -14.24
C VAL A 229 -12.15 3.66 -14.13
N LEU A 230 -11.91 4.47 -13.10
CA LEU A 230 -12.66 5.69 -12.84
C LEU A 230 -11.78 6.91 -13.11
N GLU A 231 -12.17 7.75 -14.05
CA GLU A 231 -11.48 9.00 -14.38
C GLU A 231 -11.92 10.13 -13.45
N LEU A 232 -11.40 10.14 -12.21
CA LEU A 232 -11.82 11.06 -11.14
C LEU A 232 -10.70 11.99 -10.66
N GLY A 233 -9.53 11.97 -11.28
CA GLY A 233 -8.37 12.69 -10.77
C GLY A 233 -7.62 11.94 -9.66
N TYR A 234 -6.59 12.60 -9.12
CA TYR A 234 -5.93 12.14 -7.89
C TYR A 234 -6.39 13.01 -6.71
N PRO A 235 -7.01 12.45 -5.67
CA PRO A 235 -7.45 13.20 -4.48
C PRO A 235 -6.35 14.05 -3.84
N ARG A 236 -5.09 13.61 -3.87
CA ARG A 236 -3.94 14.39 -3.38
C ARG A 236 -3.75 15.74 -4.11
N ASN A 237 -4.23 15.84 -5.35
CA ASN A 237 -4.09 17.06 -6.15
C ASN A 237 -5.14 18.13 -5.80
N ASP A 238 -6.19 17.78 -5.06
CA ASP A 238 -7.21 18.72 -4.63
C ASP A 238 -6.61 19.86 -3.79
N PHE A 239 -5.55 19.55 -3.02
CA PHE A 239 -4.78 20.55 -2.29
C PHE A 239 -4.21 21.65 -3.21
N LEU A 240 -3.79 21.31 -4.44
CA LEU A 240 -3.24 22.27 -5.40
C LEU A 240 -4.28 23.30 -5.89
N ALA A 241 -5.56 22.97 -5.80
CA ALA A 241 -6.65 23.88 -6.17
C ALA A 241 -7.24 24.62 -4.96
N ASN A 242 -7.05 24.09 -3.75
CA ASN A 242 -7.76 24.55 -2.55
C ASN A 242 -6.84 25.10 -1.45
N TYR A 243 -5.52 25.19 -1.67
CA TYR A 243 -4.59 25.72 -0.67
C TYR A 243 -4.82 27.20 -0.38
N THR A 244 -4.52 27.60 0.85
CA THR A 244 -4.60 28.97 1.32
C THR A 244 -3.19 29.58 1.44
N GLN A 245 -3.13 30.93 1.58
CA GLN A 245 -1.87 31.60 1.86
C GLN A 245 -1.21 31.10 3.16
N LYS A 246 -2.01 30.76 4.17
CA LYS A 246 -1.52 30.20 5.42
C LYS A 246 -0.87 28.81 5.24
N ASP A 247 -1.39 27.98 4.34
CA ASP A 247 -0.77 26.68 4.02
C ASP A 247 0.62 26.87 3.44
N ILE A 248 0.79 27.87 2.54
CA ILE A 248 2.10 28.20 1.98
C ILE A 248 3.06 28.68 3.09
N GLU A 249 2.63 29.57 3.97
CA GLU A 249 3.43 30.06 5.09
C GLU A 249 3.85 28.92 6.02
N ASN A 250 2.96 27.99 6.33
CA ASN A 250 3.26 26.81 7.13
C ASN A 250 4.30 25.92 6.44
N ILE A 251 4.13 25.62 5.15
CA ILE A 251 5.06 24.79 4.38
C ILE A 251 6.45 25.46 4.31
N VAL A 252 6.51 26.76 4.03
CA VAL A 252 7.76 27.53 3.98
C VAL A 252 8.47 27.47 5.34
N SER A 253 7.73 27.64 6.43
CA SER A 253 8.25 27.55 7.79
C SER A 253 8.72 26.15 8.15
N GLU A 254 7.94 25.14 7.87
CA GLU A 254 8.27 23.71 8.15
C GLU A 254 9.52 23.27 7.39
N LEU A 255 9.64 23.66 6.13
CA LEU A 255 10.80 23.37 5.30
C LEU A 255 12.00 24.31 5.54
N GLN A 256 11.84 25.30 6.44
CA GLN A 256 12.87 26.29 6.77
C GLN A 256 13.42 27.02 5.52
N LEU A 257 12.54 27.34 4.57
CA LEU A 257 12.91 27.99 3.33
C LEU A 257 13.13 29.50 3.54
N PRO A 258 14.18 30.12 2.94
CA PRO A 258 14.40 31.54 3.04
C PRO A 258 13.31 32.35 2.35
N SER A 259 12.69 33.31 3.05
CA SER A 259 11.55 34.09 2.53
C SER A 259 11.92 35.05 1.37
N ASP A 260 13.22 35.39 1.22
CA ASP A 260 13.75 36.36 0.24
C ASP A 260 14.25 35.70 -1.06
N LYS A 261 14.04 34.40 -1.23
CA LYS A 261 14.53 33.64 -2.39
C LYS A 261 13.39 33.12 -3.27
N LYS A 262 13.70 32.90 -4.55
CA LYS A 262 12.88 32.07 -5.44
C LYS A 262 13.28 30.62 -5.29
N TYR A 263 12.27 29.71 -5.26
CA TYR A 263 12.50 28.29 -5.09
C TYR A 263 12.47 27.58 -6.43
N ILE A 264 13.42 26.70 -6.65
CA ILE A 264 13.47 25.80 -7.81
C ILE A 264 13.54 24.38 -7.27
N LEU A 265 12.51 23.58 -7.55
CA LEU A 265 12.48 22.15 -7.20
C LEU A 265 13.09 21.33 -8.33
N TYR A 266 14.20 20.64 -8.05
CA TYR A 266 14.75 19.62 -8.93
C TYR A 266 14.43 18.23 -8.36
N ALA A 267 13.48 17.52 -8.96
CA ALA A 267 12.99 16.22 -8.51
C ALA A 267 13.08 15.16 -9.64
N PRO A 268 14.30 14.72 -10.03
CA PRO A 268 14.47 13.75 -11.09
C PRO A 268 13.99 12.36 -10.66
N THR A 269 13.45 11.61 -11.63
CA THR A 269 13.11 10.19 -11.38
C THR A 269 14.37 9.32 -11.39
N TRP A 270 14.32 8.21 -10.64
CA TRP A 270 15.38 7.20 -10.65
C TRP A 270 15.51 6.52 -12.03
N ARG A 271 16.68 5.95 -12.31
CA ARG A 271 16.98 5.25 -13.56
C ARG A 271 17.30 3.79 -13.29
N ASP A 272 16.81 2.89 -14.17
CA ASP A 272 16.90 1.43 -14.00
C ASP A 272 18.36 0.91 -13.96
N ASN A 273 19.30 1.62 -14.58
CA ASN A 273 20.71 1.24 -14.64
C ASN A 273 21.57 1.81 -13.49
N GLN A 274 20.98 2.51 -12.53
CA GLN A 274 21.69 3.16 -11.41
C GLN A 274 21.29 2.56 -10.04
N HIS A 275 21.06 1.26 -9.98
CA HIS A 275 20.71 0.55 -8.73
C HIS A 275 21.87 0.35 -7.75
N GLN A 276 23.05 0.89 -8.00
CA GLN A 276 24.12 0.86 -7.00
C GLN A 276 23.85 1.95 -5.95
N ALA A 277 23.44 1.48 -4.78
CA ALA A 277 23.29 2.33 -3.60
C ALA A 277 24.61 3.08 -3.32
N GLY A 278 24.55 4.42 -3.27
CA GLY A 278 25.67 5.25 -2.82
C GLY A 278 26.31 6.14 -3.87
N ILE A 279 25.87 6.15 -5.13
CA ILE A 279 26.30 7.17 -6.08
C ILE A 279 25.34 8.35 -5.96
N GLY A 280 25.73 9.34 -5.16
CA GLY A 280 25.04 10.62 -5.11
C GLY A 280 25.10 11.29 -6.49
N TYR A 281 24.03 11.96 -6.87
CA TYR A 281 24.05 12.87 -8.01
C TYR A 281 24.95 14.05 -7.64
N THR A 282 26.12 14.15 -8.26
CA THR A 282 26.91 15.37 -8.31
C THR A 282 26.50 16.18 -9.54
#